data_a649be563bada3068b1d26319b7e337b
#
_entry.id   a649be563bada3068b1d26319b7e337b
#
_cell.length_a   1.000
_cell.length_b   1.000
_cell.length_c   1.000
_cell.angle_alpha   90.00
_cell.angle_beta   90.00
_cell.angle_gamma   90.00
#
_symmetry.space_group_name_H-M   'P 1'
#
loop_
_entity.id
_entity.type
_entity.pdbx_description
1 polymer ?
#
loop_
_entity_poly.entity_id
_entity_poly.type
_entity_poly.pdbx_seq_one_letter_code
_entity_poly.pdbx_strand_id
1 'polypeptide(L)'
;MDAIYAQAAFHFAPEPMTAGPQMRSTGYYLTHNEKIEAQSRVLGVTEGALVSGDKKDVVVSNRLARNPGKIAIYGWHRLNGEPIQPLSTIHGACYADYSHGIRLVSETAMVDGEARSIYDVLADPTLSQVLSDEGPIPNLRDLIARTAGEQPCGKVQSSTPSNPLDGVPRLPL
;
A
#
# COMPACT_ATOMS: atom_id res chain seq x y z
N MET A 1 -6.55 -9.23 -3.37
CA MET A 1 -6.87 -7.85 -3.84
C MET A 1 -8.04 -7.85 -4.81
N ASP A 2 -8.12 -8.79 -5.75
CA ASP A 2 -9.20 -8.83 -6.74
C ASP A 2 -10.57 -8.99 -6.10
N ALA A 3 -10.69 -9.84 -5.07
CA ALA A 3 -11.92 -9.97 -4.29
C ALA A 3 -12.28 -8.66 -3.54
N ILE A 4 -11.30 -7.91 -3.03
CA ILE A 4 -11.52 -6.60 -2.42
C ILE A 4 -12.00 -5.61 -3.47
N TYR A 5 -11.38 -5.61 -4.66
CA TYR A 5 -11.85 -4.78 -5.77
C TYR A 5 -13.30 -5.12 -6.14
N ALA A 6 -13.61 -6.41 -6.32
CA ALA A 6 -14.96 -6.85 -6.68
C ALA A 6 -16.04 -6.50 -5.64
N GLN A 7 -15.67 -6.39 -4.36
CA GLN A 7 -16.57 -6.06 -3.25
C GLN A 7 -16.60 -4.56 -2.90
N ALA A 8 -15.74 -3.75 -3.51
CA ALA A 8 -15.68 -2.32 -3.23
C ALA A 8 -16.98 -1.63 -3.65
N ALA A 9 -17.46 -0.75 -2.77
CA ALA A 9 -18.63 0.09 -3.05
C ALA A 9 -18.33 1.17 -4.10
N PHE A 10 -17.07 1.61 -4.17
CA PHE A 10 -16.61 2.62 -5.11
C PHE A 10 -15.29 2.20 -5.74
N HIS A 11 -15.18 2.39 -7.05
CA HIS A 11 -13.99 2.10 -7.84
C HIS A 11 -13.39 3.40 -8.37
N PHE A 12 -12.14 3.65 -8.00
CA PHE A 12 -11.36 4.76 -8.52
C PHE A 12 -10.66 4.37 -9.82
N ALA A 13 -10.63 5.29 -10.77
CA ALA A 13 -9.75 5.14 -11.92
C ALA A 13 -8.29 5.38 -11.48
N PRO A 14 -7.33 4.53 -11.87
CA PRO A 14 -5.92 4.79 -11.60
C PRO A 14 -5.44 6.11 -12.18
N GLU A 15 -4.66 6.87 -11.39
CA GLU A 15 -4.07 8.17 -11.77
C GLU A 15 -2.54 8.10 -11.80
N PRO A 16 -1.94 7.37 -12.76
CA PRO A 16 -0.48 7.31 -12.84
C PRO A 16 0.10 8.68 -13.19
N MET A 17 1.13 9.07 -12.47
CA MET A 17 1.87 10.30 -12.70
C MET A 17 3.23 10.01 -13.33
N THR A 18 3.89 11.02 -13.90
CA THR A 18 5.17 10.88 -14.59
C THR A 18 6.23 10.22 -13.70
N ALA A 19 6.83 9.14 -14.20
CA ALA A 19 7.88 8.43 -13.46
C ALA A 19 9.16 9.29 -13.33
N GLY A 20 9.82 9.18 -12.18
CA GLY A 20 11.07 9.90 -11.91
C GLY A 20 11.41 9.96 -10.43
N PRO A 21 12.55 10.57 -10.07
CA PRO A 21 12.99 10.68 -8.68
C PRO A 21 11.98 11.38 -7.74
N GLN A 22 11.14 12.26 -8.30
CA GLN A 22 10.12 13.02 -7.58
C GLN A 22 8.98 12.15 -7.04
N MET A 23 8.80 10.92 -7.52
CA MET A 23 7.71 10.02 -7.09
C MET A 23 7.66 9.80 -5.58
N ARG A 24 8.77 10.01 -4.87
CA ARG A 24 8.89 9.87 -3.42
C ARG A 24 8.78 11.19 -2.67
N SER A 25 8.58 12.31 -3.36
CA SER A 25 8.47 13.63 -2.72
C SER A 25 7.08 13.87 -2.15
N THR A 26 7.01 14.62 -1.06
CA THR A 26 5.74 15.05 -0.45
C THR A 26 4.83 15.75 -1.46
N GLY A 27 5.37 16.59 -2.33
CA GLY A 27 4.59 17.26 -3.38
C GLY A 27 3.88 16.28 -4.29
N TYR A 28 4.54 15.17 -4.66
CA TYR A 28 3.91 14.14 -5.49
C TYR A 28 2.78 13.41 -4.77
N TYR A 29 2.96 13.08 -3.48
CA TYR A 29 1.90 12.50 -2.68
C TYR A 29 0.67 13.43 -2.59
N LEU A 30 0.90 14.71 -2.32
CA LEU A 30 -0.19 15.70 -2.22
C LEU A 30 -0.92 15.85 -3.55
N THR A 31 -0.21 16.02 -4.66
CA THR A 31 -0.82 16.13 -5.99
C THR A 31 -1.64 14.90 -6.36
N HIS A 32 -1.14 13.69 -6.05
CA HIS A 32 -1.91 12.49 -6.30
C HIS A 32 -3.14 12.41 -5.40
N ASN A 33 -3.02 12.79 -4.13
CA ASN A 33 -4.13 12.81 -3.19
C ASN A 33 -5.25 13.76 -3.67
N GLU A 34 -4.91 14.95 -4.15
CA GLU A 34 -5.89 15.89 -4.74
C GLU A 34 -6.69 15.27 -5.90
N LYS A 35 -6.02 14.48 -6.76
CA LYS A 35 -6.69 13.75 -7.85
C LYS A 35 -7.68 12.70 -7.33
N ILE A 36 -7.28 11.92 -6.32
CA ILE A 36 -8.14 10.92 -5.70
C ILE A 36 -9.30 11.56 -4.97
N GLU A 37 -9.08 12.65 -4.25
CA GLU A 37 -10.14 13.43 -3.60
C GLU A 37 -11.14 14.00 -4.61
N ALA A 38 -10.66 14.47 -5.76
CA ALA A 38 -11.54 14.94 -6.83
C ALA A 38 -12.45 13.82 -7.35
N GLN A 39 -11.92 12.61 -7.58
CA GLN A 39 -12.72 11.44 -7.94
C GLN A 39 -13.69 11.06 -6.82
N SER A 40 -13.25 11.07 -5.56
CA SER A 40 -14.08 10.76 -4.39
C SER A 40 -15.32 11.65 -4.32
N ARG A 41 -15.15 12.96 -4.55
CA ARG A 41 -16.26 13.92 -4.60
C ARG A 41 -17.25 13.62 -5.73
N VAL A 42 -16.74 13.28 -6.92
CA VAL A 42 -17.58 12.94 -8.09
C VAL A 42 -18.34 11.64 -7.85
N LEU A 43 -17.71 10.64 -7.24
CA LEU A 43 -18.30 9.34 -6.93
C LEU A 43 -19.28 9.41 -5.75
N GLY A 44 -19.25 10.46 -4.94
CA GLY A 44 -20.05 10.58 -3.73
C GLY A 44 -19.65 9.57 -2.65
N VAL A 45 -18.35 9.31 -2.51
CA VAL A 45 -17.83 8.33 -1.54
C VAL A 45 -18.25 8.73 -0.12
N THR A 46 -18.83 7.76 0.60
CA THR A 46 -19.28 7.94 1.98
C THR A 46 -18.22 7.44 2.96
N GLU A 47 -18.17 8.03 4.16
CA GLU A 47 -17.27 7.58 5.21
C GLU A 47 -17.48 6.11 5.55
N GLY A 48 -16.41 5.36 5.74
CA GLY A 48 -16.44 3.93 6.05
C GLY A 48 -16.70 3.01 4.86
N ALA A 49 -16.99 3.54 3.67
CA ALA A 49 -17.16 2.72 2.48
C ALA A 49 -15.87 2.04 2.05
N LEU A 50 -15.96 0.78 1.62
CA LEU A 50 -14.84 0.09 0.99
C LEU A 50 -14.60 0.69 -0.40
N VAL A 51 -13.40 1.19 -0.62
CA VAL A 51 -12.95 1.75 -1.90
C VAL A 51 -11.78 0.94 -2.46
N SER A 52 -11.58 0.95 -3.78
CA SER A 52 -10.46 0.27 -4.44
C SER A 52 -10.13 0.93 -5.78
N GLY A 53 -8.95 0.65 -6.31
CA GLY A 53 -8.46 1.15 -7.61
C GLY A 53 -7.57 2.38 -7.52
N ASP A 54 -7.50 3.07 -6.38
CA ASP A 54 -6.75 4.31 -6.18
C ASP A 54 -5.23 4.10 -6.07
N LYS A 55 -4.79 2.94 -5.60
CA LYS A 55 -3.39 2.61 -5.29
C LYS A 55 -3.05 1.15 -5.64
N LYS A 56 -1.77 0.86 -5.77
CA LYS A 56 -1.24 -0.50 -5.62
C LYS A 56 -1.03 -0.78 -4.15
N ASP A 57 -1.50 -1.93 -3.70
CA ASP A 57 -1.40 -2.31 -2.29
C ASP A 57 -0.11 -3.08 -2.02
N VAL A 58 0.43 -2.92 -0.81
CA VAL A 58 1.43 -3.83 -0.27
C VAL A 58 0.70 -5.10 0.14
N VAL A 59 1.13 -6.22 -0.41
CA VAL A 59 0.46 -7.52 -0.22
C VAL A 59 1.41 -8.56 0.34
N VAL A 60 0.85 -9.63 0.88
CA VAL A 60 1.60 -10.82 1.28
C VAL A 60 1.68 -11.78 0.11
N SER A 61 2.84 -12.39 -0.08
CA SER A 61 3.08 -13.35 -1.17
C SER A 61 4.17 -14.35 -0.75
N ASN A 62 4.03 -15.61 -1.19
CA ASN A 62 5.06 -16.64 -1.06
C ASN A 62 6.39 -16.25 -1.72
N ARG A 63 6.37 -15.30 -2.68
CA ARG A 63 7.59 -14.78 -3.33
C ARG A 63 8.54 -14.09 -2.36
N LEU A 64 8.03 -13.55 -1.23
CA LEU A 64 8.85 -12.91 -0.21
C LEU A 64 9.82 -13.87 0.47
N ALA A 65 9.50 -15.17 0.55
CA ALA A 65 10.40 -16.18 1.11
C ALA A 65 11.73 -16.27 0.35
N ARG A 66 11.74 -15.92 -0.95
CA ARG A 66 12.93 -15.95 -1.83
C ARG A 66 13.48 -14.54 -2.11
N ASN A 67 12.87 -13.51 -1.54
CA ASN A 67 13.22 -12.12 -1.77
C ASN A 67 13.33 -11.38 -0.42
N PRO A 68 14.32 -11.70 0.43
CA PRO A 68 14.51 -11.04 1.72
C PRO A 68 14.71 -9.53 1.54
N GLY A 69 14.23 -8.74 2.49
CA GLY A 69 14.31 -7.27 2.44
C GLY A 69 13.48 -6.62 1.34
N LYS A 70 12.56 -7.35 0.72
CA LYS A 70 11.63 -6.85 -0.29
C LYS A 70 10.20 -6.76 0.23
N ILE A 71 9.38 -5.94 -0.43
CA ILE A 71 7.92 -5.95 -0.30
C ILE A 71 7.30 -6.50 -1.57
N ALA A 72 6.12 -7.08 -1.45
CA ALA A 72 5.29 -7.44 -2.58
C ALA A 72 4.22 -6.36 -2.79
N ILE A 73 4.02 -5.96 -4.04
CA ILE A 73 3.02 -4.98 -4.45
C ILE A 73 2.14 -5.56 -5.53
N TYR A 74 0.83 -5.22 -5.51
CA TYR A 74 -0.14 -5.70 -6.48
C TYR A 74 -1.35 -4.77 -6.56
N GLY A 75 -2.01 -4.72 -7.73
CA GLY A 75 -3.31 -4.11 -7.89
C GLY A 75 -3.30 -2.81 -8.69
N TRP A 76 -3.85 -1.72 -8.15
CA TRP A 76 -4.11 -0.48 -8.88
C TRP A 76 -5.00 -0.77 -10.10
N HIS A 77 -6.17 -1.34 -9.82
CA HIS A 77 -7.07 -1.88 -10.83
C HIS A 77 -7.70 -0.78 -11.69
N ARG A 78 -7.75 -1.03 -12.98
CA ARG A 78 -8.59 -0.26 -13.91
C ARG A 78 -10.07 -0.48 -13.62
N LEU A 79 -10.94 0.38 -14.14
CA LEU A 79 -12.38 0.23 -13.98
C LEU A 79 -12.96 -1.07 -14.58
N ASN A 80 -12.22 -1.76 -15.44
CA ASN A 80 -12.58 -3.09 -15.96
C ASN A 80 -12.13 -4.25 -15.04
N GLY A 81 -11.52 -3.93 -13.89
CA GLY A 81 -11.05 -4.93 -12.93
C GLY A 81 -9.65 -5.46 -13.18
N GLU A 82 -8.97 -5.04 -14.24
CA GLU A 82 -7.60 -5.48 -14.52
C GLU A 82 -6.57 -4.69 -13.71
N PRO A 83 -5.65 -5.34 -12.98
CA PRO A 83 -4.57 -4.65 -12.28
C PRO A 83 -3.54 -4.09 -13.28
N ILE A 84 -3.19 -2.82 -13.15
CA ILE A 84 -2.06 -2.26 -13.90
C ILE A 84 -0.71 -2.57 -13.26
N GLN A 85 -0.71 -2.96 -11.98
CA GLN A 85 0.46 -3.44 -11.27
C GLN A 85 0.33 -4.94 -11.02
N PRO A 86 0.98 -5.80 -11.84
CA PRO A 86 1.06 -7.22 -11.55
C PRO A 86 1.87 -7.47 -10.29
N LEU A 87 1.71 -8.66 -9.68
CA LEU A 87 2.44 -9.03 -8.48
C LEU A 87 3.95 -8.93 -8.69
N SER A 88 4.61 -8.05 -7.93
CA SER A 88 6.02 -7.71 -8.06
C SER A 88 6.69 -7.59 -6.69
N THR A 89 7.94 -8.05 -6.61
CA THR A 89 8.82 -7.92 -5.44
C THR A 89 10.08 -7.09 -5.75
N ILE A 90 9.99 -6.15 -6.69
CA ILE A 90 11.14 -5.34 -7.11
C ILE A 90 11.59 -4.35 -6.04
N HIS A 91 10.66 -3.82 -5.26
CA HIS A 91 10.93 -2.77 -4.27
C HIS A 91 11.51 -3.34 -2.98
N GLY A 92 12.46 -2.61 -2.38
CA GLY A 92 12.95 -2.88 -1.03
C GLY A 92 11.93 -2.50 0.03
N ALA A 93 12.07 -3.06 1.25
CA ALA A 93 11.13 -2.84 2.36
C ALA A 93 10.97 -1.36 2.75
N CYS A 94 12.01 -0.53 2.51
CA CYS A 94 11.99 0.90 2.79
C CYS A 94 11.61 1.77 1.58
N TYR A 95 11.16 1.17 0.48
CA TYR A 95 10.73 1.94 -0.68
C TYR A 95 9.21 2.14 -0.64
N ALA A 96 8.81 3.40 -0.72
CA ALA A 96 7.44 3.78 -0.99
C ALA A 96 7.41 5.00 -1.92
N ASP A 97 6.44 5.05 -2.79
CA ASP A 97 6.14 6.21 -3.63
C ASP A 97 4.64 6.53 -3.60
N TYR A 98 4.25 7.62 -4.24
CA TYR A 98 2.88 8.14 -4.24
C TYR A 98 1.81 7.10 -4.64
N SER A 99 2.18 6.07 -5.38
CA SER A 99 1.25 5.07 -5.91
C SER A 99 1.05 3.85 -4.99
N HIS A 100 1.80 3.76 -3.86
CA HIS A 100 1.61 2.70 -2.88
C HIS A 100 0.48 3.02 -1.92
N GLY A 101 -0.37 2.03 -1.66
CA GLY A 101 -1.37 2.03 -0.61
C GLY A 101 -1.08 0.98 0.44
N ILE A 102 -1.56 1.19 1.66
CA ILE A 102 -1.51 0.23 2.75
C ILE A 102 -2.94 -0.02 3.20
N ARG A 103 -3.33 -1.28 3.22
CA ARG A 103 -4.62 -1.70 3.74
C ARG A 103 -4.41 -2.52 5.00
N LEU A 104 -4.99 -2.06 6.11
CA LEU A 104 -4.95 -2.83 7.35
C LEU A 104 -5.89 -4.04 7.22
N VAL A 105 -5.42 -5.19 7.70
CA VAL A 105 -6.15 -6.44 7.72
C VAL A 105 -6.30 -6.89 9.17
N SER A 106 -7.51 -7.33 9.54
CA SER A 106 -7.74 -7.91 10.87
C SER A 106 -6.89 -9.16 11.07
N GLU A 107 -6.29 -9.31 12.24
CA GLU A 107 -5.61 -10.55 12.63
C GLU A 107 -6.59 -11.71 12.88
N THR A 108 -7.88 -11.40 13.02
CA THR A 108 -8.93 -12.39 13.27
C THR A 108 -9.88 -12.47 12.09
N ALA A 109 -10.09 -13.69 11.59
CA ALA A 109 -11.11 -14.03 10.60
C ALA A 109 -12.21 -14.89 11.27
N MET A 110 -13.44 -14.75 10.79
CA MET A 110 -14.54 -15.64 11.17
C MET A 110 -14.66 -16.77 10.14
N VAL A 111 -14.50 -18.00 10.58
CA VAL A 111 -14.61 -19.21 9.74
C VAL A 111 -15.67 -20.10 10.34
N ASP A 112 -16.77 -20.29 9.62
CA ASP A 112 -17.93 -21.08 10.08
C ASP A 112 -18.46 -20.67 11.46
N GLY A 113 -18.43 -19.37 11.76
CA GLY A 113 -18.87 -18.81 13.03
C GLY A 113 -17.82 -18.82 14.15
N GLU A 114 -16.65 -19.38 13.92
CA GLU A 114 -15.54 -19.40 14.88
C GLU A 114 -14.45 -18.38 14.53
N ALA A 115 -13.90 -17.72 15.55
CA ALA A 115 -12.78 -16.80 15.38
C ALA A 115 -11.47 -17.59 15.19
N ARG A 116 -10.77 -17.35 14.09
CA ARG A 116 -9.46 -17.93 13.77
C ARG A 116 -8.43 -16.84 13.45
N SER A 117 -7.16 -17.13 13.75
CA SER A 117 -6.07 -16.26 13.33
C SER A 117 -5.97 -16.23 11.81
N ILE A 118 -5.81 -15.05 11.22
CA ILE A 118 -5.59 -14.91 9.78
C ILE A 118 -4.32 -15.65 9.32
N TYR A 119 -3.33 -15.78 10.20
CA TYR A 119 -2.10 -16.54 9.93
C TYR A 119 -2.39 -18.03 9.76
N ASP A 120 -3.27 -18.58 10.61
CA ASP A 120 -3.68 -19.98 10.54
C ASP A 120 -4.54 -20.23 9.31
N VAL A 121 -5.43 -19.30 8.97
CA VAL A 121 -6.25 -19.36 7.75
C VAL A 121 -5.37 -19.36 6.50
N LEU A 122 -4.34 -18.51 6.44
CA LEU A 122 -3.41 -18.45 5.32
C LEU A 122 -2.45 -19.64 5.25
N ALA A 123 -2.19 -20.31 6.36
CA ALA A 123 -1.37 -21.53 6.39
C ALA A 123 -2.17 -22.79 6.04
N ASP A 124 -3.49 -22.77 6.18
CA ASP A 124 -4.36 -23.93 5.93
C ASP A 124 -4.49 -24.22 4.42
N PRO A 125 -4.27 -25.47 3.98
CA PRO A 125 -4.31 -25.82 2.55
C PRO A 125 -5.67 -25.58 1.87
N THR A 126 -6.76 -25.62 2.62
CA THR A 126 -8.12 -25.45 2.09
C THR A 126 -8.55 -23.99 2.22
N LEU A 127 -8.40 -23.38 3.39
CA LEU A 127 -8.89 -22.04 3.67
C LEU A 127 -8.07 -20.95 2.97
N SER A 128 -6.77 -21.18 2.79
CA SER A 128 -5.90 -20.21 2.10
C SER A 128 -6.38 -19.87 0.68
N GLN A 129 -7.01 -20.81 -0.02
CA GLN A 129 -7.52 -20.62 -1.38
C GLN A 129 -8.62 -19.56 -1.48
N VAL A 130 -9.30 -19.24 -0.37
CA VAL A 130 -10.29 -18.15 -0.31
C VAL A 130 -9.62 -16.78 -0.32
N LEU A 131 -8.37 -16.70 0.16
CA LEU A 131 -7.63 -15.45 0.36
C LEU A 131 -6.46 -15.27 -0.61
N SER A 132 -5.94 -16.34 -1.19
CA SER A 132 -4.72 -16.32 -2.00
C SER A 132 -4.74 -17.37 -3.10
N ASP A 133 -4.48 -16.95 -4.33
CA ASP A 133 -4.30 -17.84 -5.49
C ASP A 133 -2.93 -18.54 -5.49
N GLU A 134 -2.03 -18.16 -4.59
CA GLU A 134 -0.69 -18.76 -4.47
C GLU A 134 -0.71 -20.05 -3.62
N GLY A 135 -1.87 -20.43 -3.05
CA GLY A 135 -2.00 -21.48 -2.07
C GLY A 135 -1.53 -21.09 -0.66
N PRO A 136 -1.22 -22.06 0.22
CA PRO A 136 -0.86 -21.78 1.61
C PRO A 136 0.38 -20.90 1.76
N ILE A 137 0.35 -20.01 2.77
CA ILE A 137 1.48 -19.17 3.18
C ILE A 137 1.83 -19.50 4.63
N PRO A 138 2.55 -20.61 4.88
CA PRO A 138 2.69 -21.18 6.22
C PRO A 138 3.58 -20.34 7.16
N ASN A 139 4.47 -19.50 6.65
CA ASN A 139 5.46 -18.78 7.45
C ASN A 139 5.24 -17.26 7.42
N LEU A 140 3.98 -16.83 7.38
CA LEU A 140 3.66 -15.41 7.21
C LEU A 140 4.23 -14.52 8.31
N ARG A 141 4.19 -14.95 9.58
CA ARG A 141 4.77 -14.19 10.71
C ARG A 141 6.27 -13.94 10.50
N ASP A 142 7.00 -14.97 10.09
CA ASP A 142 8.44 -14.86 9.82
C ASP A 142 8.73 -13.99 8.60
N LEU A 143 7.90 -14.09 7.56
CA LEU A 143 8.03 -13.24 6.38
C LEU A 143 7.87 -11.76 6.72
N ILE A 144 6.84 -11.41 7.52
CA ILE A 144 6.60 -10.05 7.98
C ILE A 144 7.76 -9.58 8.89
N ALA A 145 8.18 -10.40 9.85
CA ALA A 145 9.26 -10.06 10.78
C ALA A 145 10.59 -9.78 10.05
N ARG A 146 10.94 -10.59 9.05
CA ARG A 146 12.14 -10.38 8.21
C ARG A 146 12.05 -9.09 7.42
N THR A 147 10.89 -8.79 6.84
CA THR A 147 10.68 -7.54 6.10
C THR A 147 10.83 -6.32 7.02
N ALA A 148 10.39 -6.42 8.28
CA ALA A 148 10.47 -5.34 9.27
C ALA A 148 11.86 -5.21 9.94
N GLY A 149 12.63 -6.31 10.04
CA GLY A 149 13.83 -6.39 10.88
C GLY A 149 15.18 -6.20 10.17
N GLU A 150 15.24 -6.36 8.85
CA GLU A 150 16.55 -6.47 8.17
C GLU A 150 17.21 -5.14 7.77
N GLN A 151 16.51 -4.01 7.78
CA GLN A 151 17.16 -2.69 7.68
C GLN A 151 16.30 -1.61 8.36
N PRO A 152 16.85 -0.84 9.31
CA PRO A 152 16.20 0.41 9.69
C PRO A 152 16.14 1.28 8.43
N CYS A 153 14.92 1.59 7.99
CA CYS A 153 14.71 2.59 6.95
C CYS A 153 15.50 3.84 7.36
N GLY A 154 16.51 4.21 6.58
CA GLY A 154 17.42 5.30 6.94
C GLY A 154 16.63 6.51 7.41
N LYS A 155 17.10 7.15 8.47
CA LYS A 155 16.50 8.38 9.00
C LYS A 155 16.25 9.29 7.82
N VAL A 156 14.99 9.67 7.61
CA VAL A 156 14.63 10.77 6.71
C VAL A 156 15.51 11.93 7.17
N GLN A 157 16.47 12.33 6.37
CA GLN A 157 17.18 13.58 6.62
C GLN A 157 16.11 14.66 6.52
N SER A 158 15.69 15.16 7.67
CA SER A 158 14.90 16.38 7.72
C SER A 158 15.81 17.49 7.19
N SER A 159 15.70 17.78 5.89
CA SER A 159 16.14 19.06 5.39
C SER A 159 15.18 20.07 6.02
N THR A 160 15.62 20.67 7.12
CA THR A 160 14.96 21.84 7.69
C THR A 160 14.90 22.86 6.55
N PRO A 161 13.74 23.33 6.12
CA PRO A 161 13.69 24.43 5.19
C PRO A 161 14.40 25.60 5.86
N SER A 162 15.45 26.13 5.23
CA SER A 162 16.07 27.38 5.64
C SER A 162 14.97 28.43 5.70
N ASN A 163 14.81 29.02 6.89
CA ASN A 163 13.80 30.06 7.14
C ASN A 163 14.06 31.21 6.17
N PRO A 164 13.12 31.61 5.30
CA PRO A 164 13.33 32.69 4.34
C PRO A 164 13.52 34.07 5.00
N LEU A 165 13.54 34.17 6.32
CA LEU A 165 13.70 35.39 7.08
C LEU A 165 15.13 35.66 7.60
N ASP A 166 16.11 34.77 7.35
CA ASP A 166 17.49 34.95 7.84
C ASP A 166 18.33 35.97 7.01
N GLY A 167 17.71 36.76 6.15
CA GLY A 167 18.37 37.74 5.31
C GLY A 167 17.83 39.17 5.39
N VAL A 168 16.94 39.50 6.34
CA VAL A 168 16.40 40.87 6.45
C VAL A 168 17.26 41.68 7.40
N PRO A 169 17.98 42.74 6.93
CA PRO A 169 18.72 43.65 7.78
C PRO A 169 17.77 44.40 8.69
N ARG A 170 18.03 44.37 10.01
CA ARG A 170 17.31 45.21 11.00
C ARG A 170 17.73 46.67 10.78
N LEU A 171 16.77 47.50 10.44
CA LEU A 171 16.96 48.95 10.47
C LEU A 171 17.19 49.43 11.92
N PRO A 172 18.15 50.34 12.17
CA PRO A 172 18.33 50.90 13.50
C PRO A 172 17.19 51.89 13.81
N LEU A 173 16.77 51.87 15.09
CA LEU A 173 15.84 52.86 15.69
C LEU A 173 16.52 54.21 15.83
#